data_44be78bc52567956a1d5c7e40f52ff77
#
_entry.id   44be78bc52567956a1d5c7e40f52ff77
#
_cell.length_a   1.000
_cell.length_b   1.000
_cell.length_c   1.000
_cell.angle_alpha   90.00
_cell.angle_beta   90.00
_cell.angle_gamma   90.00
#
_symmetry.space_group_name_H-M   'P 1'
#
loop_
_entity.id
_entity.type
_entity.pdbx_description
1 polymer ?
#
loop_
_entity_poly.entity_id
_entity_poly.type
_entity_poly.pdbx_seq_one_letter_code
_entity_poly.pdbx_strand_id
1 'polypeptide(L)'
;MTIEEDIYTYRALPWLSKSTILGYRFCQHLFDLRYNRGLDFGVNIKAETGTNMHVLYERFFDIVDYEVLGKFVLDYTSDIIDTPVYKYFFKIIMELIPVDSRAFKPYQTMVKNFALLQADHWITLNREYKEKRASVLKYFIPLAREKFNECPVLEIFGTIDRKALWGNGKDVIILYDYKTGHIPADVKKGKKSEDNFSWTIPTKKSFELHFYLILEMCAAGYTIHPDIVEFCTKDKWFYKDAEIPKVKNYFFNKDGNPIKPKDLYRIGIIFTGGDEPYVPKKYPSKRSFESVFKWINKIRVVIKNKGPFNKEPTYWKCRECNDVVRDECLNEQEKKMIFWGSDNGENTS
;
A
#
# COMPACT_ATOMS: atom_id res chain seq x y z
N MET A 1 -5.96 -24.74 -42.29
CA MET A 1 -6.44 -24.22 -41.00
C MET A 1 -5.22 -23.61 -40.36
N THR A 2 -4.90 -22.39 -40.79
CA THR A 2 -3.77 -21.60 -40.25
C THR A 2 -4.24 -21.05 -38.95
N ILE A 3 -3.71 -21.57 -37.87
CA ILE A 3 -3.79 -21.02 -36.53
C ILE A 3 -3.05 -19.69 -36.63
N GLU A 4 -3.74 -18.58 -36.49
CA GLU A 4 -3.13 -17.30 -36.14
C GLU A 4 -2.48 -17.50 -34.77
N GLU A 5 -1.26 -17.98 -34.79
CA GLU A 5 -0.43 -18.15 -33.59
C GLU A 5 -0.08 -16.77 -33.05
N ASP A 6 -0.68 -16.47 -31.93
CA ASP A 6 -0.18 -15.62 -30.87
C ASP A 6 0.46 -14.29 -31.26
N ILE A 7 -0.41 -13.31 -31.49
CA ILE A 7 -0.05 -11.87 -31.54
C ILE A 7 0.53 -11.38 -30.20
N TYR A 8 0.36 -12.14 -29.13
CA TYR A 8 0.82 -11.80 -27.80
C TYR A 8 2.06 -12.56 -27.40
N THR A 9 3.20 -11.89 -27.46
CA THR A 9 4.45 -12.41 -26.90
C THR A 9 4.32 -12.54 -25.38
N TYR A 10 4.40 -13.77 -24.87
CA TYR A 10 4.39 -14.07 -23.45
C TYR A 10 5.60 -13.40 -22.78
N ARG A 11 5.36 -12.36 -21.98
CA ARG A 11 6.41 -11.65 -21.27
C ARG A 11 6.70 -12.35 -19.95
N ALA A 12 7.84 -13.04 -19.87
CA ALA A 12 8.33 -13.48 -18.57
C ALA A 12 8.58 -12.25 -17.68
N LEU A 13 7.92 -12.18 -16.51
CA LEU A 13 8.18 -11.14 -15.53
C LEU A 13 9.37 -11.59 -14.68
N PRO A 14 10.57 -11.01 -14.84
CA PRO A 14 11.73 -11.40 -14.04
C PRO A 14 11.56 -10.99 -12.58
N TRP A 15 10.91 -9.85 -12.35
CA TRP A 15 10.74 -9.25 -11.03
C TRP A 15 9.26 -9.00 -10.72
N LEU A 16 8.89 -9.21 -9.45
CA LEU A 16 7.51 -9.04 -9.00
C LEU A 16 7.35 -7.75 -8.19
N SER A 17 6.31 -6.98 -8.50
CA SER A 17 5.86 -5.87 -7.67
C SER A 17 4.69 -6.27 -6.78
N LYS A 18 4.38 -5.43 -5.78
CA LYS A 18 3.15 -5.56 -4.99
C LYS A 18 1.91 -5.64 -5.90
N SER A 19 1.83 -4.75 -6.89
CA SER A 19 0.68 -4.67 -7.81
C SER A 19 0.54 -5.93 -8.66
N THR A 20 1.66 -6.51 -9.11
CA THR A 20 1.69 -7.78 -9.83
C THR A 20 1.08 -8.90 -8.99
N ILE A 21 1.51 -9.03 -7.73
CA ILE A 21 1.01 -10.07 -6.83
C ILE A 21 -0.49 -9.87 -6.51
N LEU A 22 -0.90 -8.63 -6.23
CA LEU A 22 -2.29 -8.33 -5.94
C LEU A 22 -3.20 -8.49 -7.15
N GLY A 23 -2.71 -8.17 -8.35
CA GLY A 23 -3.42 -8.40 -9.61
C GLY A 23 -3.71 -9.88 -9.82
N TYR A 24 -2.73 -10.75 -9.63
CA TYR A 24 -2.92 -12.20 -9.69
C TYR A 24 -3.92 -12.71 -8.64
N ARG A 25 -3.85 -12.21 -7.40
CA ARG A 25 -4.79 -12.57 -6.33
C ARG A 25 -6.21 -12.10 -6.61
N PHE A 26 -6.35 -11.00 -7.31
CA PHE A 26 -7.65 -10.45 -7.68
C PHE A 26 -8.32 -11.28 -8.79
N CYS A 27 -7.61 -11.47 -9.91
CA CYS A 27 -8.08 -12.25 -11.04
C CYS A 27 -6.88 -12.78 -11.83
N GLN A 28 -6.73 -14.11 -11.90
CA GLN A 28 -5.60 -14.74 -12.58
C GLN A 28 -5.62 -14.47 -14.08
N HIS A 29 -6.79 -14.50 -14.70
CA HIS A 29 -6.92 -14.22 -16.13
C HIS A 29 -6.61 -12.74 -16.45
N LEU A 30 -7.09 -11.81 -15.64
CA LEU A 30 -6.73 -10.39 -15.75
C LEU A 30 -5.22 -10.17 -15.61
N PHE A 31 -4.59 -10.89 -14.71
CA PHE A 31 -3.14 -10.87 -14.56
C PHE A 31 -2.43 -11.32 -15.84
N ASP A 32 -2.88 -12.42 -16.44
CA ASP A 32 -2.34 -12.95 -17.69
C ASP A 32 -2.45 -11.92 -18.83
N LEU A 33 -3.65 -11.39 -19.04
CA LEU A 33 -3.90 -10.36 -20.04
C LEU A 33 -2.99 -9.14 -19.88
N ARG A 34 -2.88 -8.65 -18.64
CA ARG A 34 -2.13 -7.42 -18.35
C ARG A 34 -0.62 -7.62 -18.37
N TYR A 35 -0.11 -8.59 -17.63
CA TYR A 35 1.32 -8.70 -17.36
C TYR A 35 2.06 -9.64 -18.31
N ASN A 36 1.41 -10.69 -18.80
CA ASN A 36 2.02 -11.62 -19.72
C ASN A 36 1.76 -11.23 -21.19
N ARG A 37 0.52 -10.80 -21.51
CA ARG A 37 0.15 -10.45 -22.89
C ARG A 37 0.27 -8.96 -23.19
N GLY A 38 0.42 -8.13 -22.16
CA GLY A 38 0.69 -6.69 -22.31
C GLY A 38 -0.49 -5.87 -22.79
N LEU A 39 -1.73 -6.33 -22.55
CA LEU A 39 -2.93 -5.55 -22.85
C LEU A 39 -2.95 -4.27 -22.03
N ASP A 40 -3.14 -3.13 -22.69
CA ASP A 40 -3.33 -1.86 -22.03
C ASP A 40 -4.76 -1.73 -21.50
N PHE A 41 -4.89 -1.42 -20.22
CA PHE A 41 -6.18 -1.31 -19.53
C PHE A 41 -6.72 0.11 -19.47
N GLY A 42 -6.02 1.06 -20.08
CA GLY A 42 -6.37 2.48 -19.98
C GLY A 42 -6.26 3.03 -18.56
N VAL A 43 -6.55 4.30 -18.41
CA VAL A 43 -6.47 5.02 -17.14
C VAL A 43 -7.78 4.90 -16.36
N ASN A 44 -7.71 4.42 -15.14
CA ASN A 44 -8.85 4.44 -14.21
C ASN A 44 -8.83 5.78 -13.45
N ILE A 45 -9.86 6.60 -13.61
CA ILE A 45 -9.99 7.93 -12.97
C ILE A 45 -9.77 7.86 -11.44
N LYS A 46 -10.26 6.81 -10.77
CA LYS A 46 -10.05 6.64 -9.33
C LYS A 46 -8.58 6.37 -9.00
N ALA A 47 -7.89 5.59 -9.84
CA ALA A 47 -6.47 5.33 -9.68
C ALA A 47 -5.65 6.59 -9.95
N GLU A 48 -6.01 7.37 -10.96
CA GLU A 48 -5.38 8.64 -11.28
C GLU A 48 -5.54 9.65 -10.14
N THR A 49 -6.76 9.82 -9.61
CA THR A 49 -6.99 10.66 -8.42
C THR A 49 -6.12 10.22 -7.24
N GLY A 50 -6.00 8.91 -7.02
CA GLY A 50 -5.11 8.34 -5.99
C GLY A 50 -3.66 8.71 -6.20
N THR A 51 -3.15 8.53 -7.41
CA THR A 51 -1.77 8.86 -7.80
C THR A 51 -1.49 10.35 -7.61
N ASN A 52 -2.38 11.22 -8.06
CA ASN A 52 -2.23 12.67 -7.91
C ASN A 52 -2.16 13.06 -6.42
N MET A 53 -2.96 12.44 -5.56
CA MET A 53 -2.90 12.71 -4.13
C MET A 53 -1.61 12.22 -3.48
N HIS A 54 -1.04 11.10 -3.91
CA HIS A 54 0.28 10.65 -3.43
C HIS A 54 1.36 11.68 -3.76
N VAL A 55 1.38 12.20 -4.98
CA VAL A 55 2.31 13.29 -5.37
C VAL A 55 2.13 14.54 -4.50
N LEU A 56 0.88 14.92 -4.17
CA LEU A 56 0.61 16.05 -3.29
C LEU A 56 1.13 15.80 -1.87
N TYR A 57 0.94 14.58 -1.32
CA TYR A 57 1.42 14.22 0.01
C TYR A 57 2.94 14.18 0.10
N GLU A 58 3.60 13.76 -0.97
CA GLU A 58 5.06 13.80 -1.09
C GLU A 58 5.56 15.25 -1.09
N ARG A 59 5.01 16.09 -1.97
CA ARG A 59 5.41 17.50 -2.13
C ARG A 59 5.11 18.36 -0.93
N PHE A 60 4.12 18.01 -0.11
CA PHE A 60 3.75 18.75 1.09
C PHE A 60 4.97 19.07 1.96
N PHE A 61 5.82 18.09 2.23
CA PHE A 61 6.98 18.27 3.12
C PHE A 61 8.08 19.14 2.51
N ASP A 62 8.07 19.38 1.19
CA ASP A 62 9.01 20.26 0.50
C ASP A 62 8.55 21.72 0.52
N ILE A 63 7.23 21.95 0.58
CA ILE A 63 6.67 23.30 0.52
C ILE A 63 6.34 23.91 1.90
N VAL A 64 6.33 23.07 2.96
CA VAL A 64 6.13 23.56 4.32
C VAL A 64 7.28 24.49 4.70
N ASP A 65 6.96 25.74 5.00
CA ASP A 65 7.90 26.67 5.63
C ASP A 65 7.94 26.40 7.14
N TYR A 66 8.96 25.67 7.56
CA TYR A 66 9.13 25.30 8.96
C TYR A 66 9.44 26.50 9.88
N GLU A 67 9.98 27.62 9.33
CA GLU A 67 10.19 28.84 10.09
C GLU A 67 8.88 29.55 10.40
N VAL A 68 7.98 29.61 9.41
CA VAL A 68 6.60 30.11 9.62
C VAL A 68 5.86 29.22 10.61
N LEU A 69 5.97 27.91 10.45
CA LEU A 69 5.31 26.94 11.32
C LEU A 69 5.77 27.05 12.78
N GLY A 70 7.05 27.33 12.99
CA GLY A 70 7.63 27.52 14.34
C GLY A 70 7.22 28.82 15.03
N LYS A 71 6.58 29.76 14.33
CA LYS A 71 6.09 31.01 14.90
C LYS A 71 4.65 30.95 15.41
N PHE A 72 3.91 29.89 15.06
CA PHE A 72 2.55 29.74 15.54
C PHE A 72 2.52 29.43 17.03
N VAL A 73 1.70 30.20 17.74
CA VAL A 73 1.35 29.91 19.14
C VAL A 73 0.46 28.67 19.13
N LEU A 74 0.88 27.62 19.83
CA LEU A 74 0.15 26.36 19.88
C LEU A 74 -0.84 26.40 21.04
N ASP A 75 -2.12 26.39 20.70
CA ASP A 75 -3.19 26.13 21.66
C ASP A 75 -3.50 24.63 21.65
N TYR A 76 -3.20 23.99 22.78
CA TYR A 76 -3.40 22.54 22.96
C TYR A 76 -4.82 22.18 23.42
N THR A 77 -5.70 23.14 23.57
CA THR A 77 -7.08 22.99 24.07
C THR A 77 -8.13 23.15 22.97
N SER A 78 -7.79 23.90 21.92
CA SER A 78 -8.67 24.11 20.75
C SER A 78 -8.83 22.87 19.89
N ASP A 79 -9.94 22.81 19.17
CA ASP A 79 -10.11 21.83 18.10
C ASP A 79 -9.02 22.06 17.03
N ILE A 80 -8.43 20.99 16.54
CA ILE A 80 -7.29 21.04 15.59
C ILE A 80 -7.65 21.84 14.35
N ILE A 81 -8.89 21.74 13.87
CA ILE A 81 -9.37 22.44 12.67
C ILE A 81 -9.36 23.98 12.83
N ASP A 82 -9.42 24.46 14.05
CA ASP A 82 -9.41 25.88 14.35
C ASP A 82 -8.00 26.46 14.51
N THR A 83 -7.01 25.60 14.65
CA THR A 83 -5.62 26.00 14.85
C THR A 83 -5.00 26.70 13.62
N PRO A 84 -4.08 27.65 13.82
CA PRO A 84 -3.32 28.25 12.74
C PRO A 84 -2.52 27.23 11.93
N VAL A 85 -2.03 26.17 12.57
CA VAL A 85 -1.28 25.06 11.94
C VAL A 85 -2.13 24.34 10.91
N TYR A 86 -3.36 23.95 11.28
CA TYR A 86 -4.27 23.29 10.35
C TYR A 86 -4.61 24.19 9.16
N LYS A 87 -4.99 25.46 9.43
CA LYS A 87 -5.35 26.42 8.39
C LYS A 87 -4.19 26.66 7.41
N TYR A 88 -2.98 26.73 7.91
CA TYR A 88 -1.77 26.83 7.09
C TYR A 88 -1.54 25.59 6.22
N PHE A 89 -1.59 24.39 6.79
CA PHE A 89 -1.40 23.15 6.03
C PHE A 89 -2.49 22.96 4.99
N PHE A 90 -3.75 23.17 5.34
CA PHE A 90 -4.85 23.08 4.40
C PHE A 90 -4.65 24.02 3.20
N LYS A 91 -4.29 25.29 3.47
CA LYS A 91 -4.04 26.29 2.44
C LYS A 91 -2.93 25.85 1.48
N ILE A 92 -1.75 25.52 1.98
CA ILE A 92 -0.59 25.18 1.12
C ILE A 92 -0.83 23.93 0.29
N ILE A 93 -1.55 22.93 0.82
CA ILE A 93 -1.89 21.73 0.05
C ILE A 93 -2.92 22.05 -1.03
N MET A 94 -3.95 22.85 -0.73
CA MET A 94 -4.92 23.31 -1.71
C MET A 94 -4.30 24.11 -2.86
N GLU A 95 -3.23 24.86 -2.59
CA GLU A 95 -2.48 25.60 -3.62
C GLU A 95 -1.74 24.70 -4.59
N LEU A 96 -1.38 23.47 -4.20
CA LEU A 96 -0.77 22.46 -5.08
C LEU A 96 -1.78 21.85 -6.06
N ILE A 97 -3.09 21.91 -5.77
CA ILE A 97 -4.12 21.37 -6.65
C ILE A 97 -4.37 22.34 -7.80
N PRO A 98 -4.42 21.84 -9.05
CA PRO A 98 -4.82 22.67 -10.20
C PRO A 98 -6.13 23.41 -9.93
N VAL A 99 -6.21 24.67 -10.32
CA VAL A 99 -7.35 25.57 -10.00
C VAL A 99 -8.68 24.93 -10.39
N ASP A 100 -8.76 24.37 -11.60
CA ASP A 100 -9.98 23.74 -12.12
C ASP A 100 -10.41 22.49 -11.35
N SER A 101 -9.49 21.86 -10.62
CA SER A 101 -9.74 20.66 -9.82
C SER A 101 -10.05 20.95 -8.37
N ARG A 102 -9.87 22.18 -7.88
CA ARG A 102 -10.05 22.56 -6.47
C ARG A 102 -11.48 22.40 -5.97
N ALA A 103 -12.46 22.55 -6.85
CA ALA A 103 -13.88 22.35 -6.55
C ALA A 103 -14.27 20.86 -6.44
N PHE A 104 -13.42 19.94 -6.87
CA PHE A 104 -13.74 18.52 -6.85
C PHE A 104 -13.75 17.99 -5.41
N LYS A 105 -14.94 17.66 -4.93
CA LYS A 105 -15.20 17.28 -3.53
C LYS A 105 -14.27 16.18 -2.99
N PRO A 106 -13.93 15.12 -3.73
CA PRO A 106 -12.97 14.12 -3.26
C PRO A 106 -11.60 14.71 -2.92
N TYR A 107 -11.07 15.63 -3.73
CA TYR A 107 -9.80 16.29 -3.42
C TYR A 107 -9.90 17.12 -2.13
N GLN A 108 -10.97 17.90 -1.96
CA GLN A 108 -11.17 18.70 -0.76
C GLN A 108 -11.22 17.83 0.50
N THR A 109 -11.92 16.70 0.45
CA THR A 109 -12.00 15.75 1.58
C THR A 109 -10.63 15.18 1.92
N MET A 110 -9.89 14.72 0.91
CA MET A 110 -8.56 14.13 1.12
C MET A 110 -7.54 15.14 1.64
N VAL A 111 -7.57 16.38 1.13
CA VAL A 111 -6.72 17.47 1.61
C VAL A 111 -7.06 17.85 3.05
N LYS A 112 -8.35 18.02 3.35
CA LYS A 112 -8.82 18.28 4.72
C LYS A 112 -8.27 17.23 5.69
N ASN A 113 -8.46 15.97 5.36
CA ASN A 113 -8.06 14.87 6.23
C ASN A 113 -6.54 14.75 6.36
N PHE A 114 -5.79 14.96 5.28
CA PHE A 114 -4.33 14.95 5.35
C PHE A 114 -3.80 16.14 6.17
N ALA A 115 -4.32 17.35 5.94
CA ALA A 115 -3.94 18.53 6.72
C ALA A 115 -4.24 18.35 8.22
N LEU A 116 -5.40 17.75 8.54
CA LEU A 116 -5.78 17.43 9.91
C LEU A 116 -4.78 16.48 10.57
N LEU A 117 -4.41 15.40 9.89
CA LEU A 117 -3.41 14.45 10.39
C LEU A 117 -2.04 15.08 10.61
N GLN A 118 -1.59 15.92 9.67
CA GLN A 118 -0.29 16.57 9.82
C GLN A 118 -0.31 17.63 10.92
N ALA A 119 -1.41 18.37 11.09
CA ALA A 119 -1.57 19.35 12.17
C ALA A 119 -1.61 18.67 13.55
N ASP A 120 -2.39 17.60 13.69
CA ASP A 120 -2.42 16.79 14.92
C ASP A 120 -1.03 16.25 15.26
N HIS A 121 -0.33 15.71 14.26
CA HIS A 121 1.02 15.19 14.45
C HIS A 121 2.00 16.29 14.90
N TRP A 122 1.98 17.46 14.25
CA TRP A 122 2.81 18.60 14.62
C TRP A 122 2.54 19.07 16.06
N ILE A 123 1.29 19.28 16.42
CA ILE A 123 0.86 19.72 17.74
C ILE A 123 1.25 18.69 18.81
N THR A 124 1.01 17.40 18.54
CA THR A 124 1.35 16.31 19.44
C THR A 124 2.86 16.23 19.69
N LEU A 125 3.69 16.32 18.65
CA LEU A 125 5.16 16.32 18.79
C LEU A 125 5.66 17.53 19.59
N ASN A 126 5.11 18.72 19.37
CA ASN A 126 5.49 19.91 20.14
C ASN A 126 5.16 19.75 21.62
N ARG A 127 4.00 19.18 21.95
CA ARG A 127 3.61 18.86 23.33
C ARG A 127 4.55 17.83 23.95
N GLU A 128 4.83 16.75 23.23
CA GLU A 128 5.66 15.63 23.70
C GLU A 128 7.11 16.07 23.93
N TYR A 129 7.69 16.78 22.98
CA TYR A 129 9.08 17.23 23.05
C TYR A 129 9.27 18.62 23.67
N LYS A 130 8.22 19.19 24.31
CA LYS A 130 8.26 20.50 24.96
C LYS A 130 8.86 21.56 24.04
N GLU A 131 8.36 21.61 22.82
CA GLU A 131 8.74 22.57 21.76
C GLU A 131 10.24 22.56 21.38
N LYS A 132 10.98 21.52 21.73
CA LYS A 132 12.36 21.35 21.26
C LYS A 132 12.38 21.09 19.76
N ARG A 133 12.55 22.15 19.00
CA ARG A 133 12.40 22.19 17.54
C ARG A 133 13.15 21.08 16.80
N ALA A 134 14.41 20.82 17.14
CA ALA A 134 15.20 19.77 16.50
C ALA A 134 14.57 18.39 16.67
N SER A 135 14.01 18.10 17.85
CA SER A 135 13.30 16.83 18.11
C SER A 135 11.98 16.78 17.36
N VAL A 136 11.21 17.86 17.36
CA VAL A 136 9.94 17.94 16.64
C VAL A 136 10.17 17.70 15.13
N LEU A 137 11.13 18.39 14.52
CA LEU A 137 11.45 18.22 13.10
C LEU A 137 11.95 16.82 12.78
N LYS A 138 12.78 16.22 13.64
CA LYS A 138 13.29 14.84 13.48
C LYS A 138 12.16 13.83 13.30
N TYR A 139 11.06 13.96 14.04
CA TYR A 139 9.95 13.01 14.00
C TYR A 139 8.81 13.45 13.08
N PHE A 140 8.73 14.74 12.73
CA PHE A 140 7.72 15.23 11.80
C PHE A 140 8.08 15.00 10.34
N ILE A 141 9.34 15.30 9.98
CA ILE A 141 9.80 15.16 8.60
C ILE A 141 10.05 13.68 8.27
N PRO A 142 9.45 13.15 7.21
CA PRO A 142 9.71 11.77 6.79
C PRO A 142 11.18 11.54 6.46
N LEU A 143 11.70 10.36 6.78
CA LEU A 143 13.04 9.91 6.38
C LEU A 143 13.14 9.67 4.87
N ALA A 144 12.04 9.24 4.26
CA ALA A 144 11.93 9.06 2.81
C ALA A 144 10.45 9.09 2.39
N ARG A 145 10.21 9.49 1.12
CA ARG A 145 8.90 9.55 0.46
C ARG A 145 9.04 8.98 -0.94
N GLU A 146 8.01 8.25 -1.41
CA GLU A 146 7.97 7.60 -2.73
C GLU A 146 9.31 6.93 -3.08
N LYS A 147 9.90 6.25 -2.07
CA LYS A 147 11.23 5.65 -2.22
C LYS A 147 11.12 4.31 -2.92
N PHE A 148 11.72 4.22 -4.11
CA PHE A 148 11.89 2.96 -4.81
C PHE A 148 12.93 2.09 -4.09
N ASN A 149 12.57 0.85 -3.81
CA ASN A 149 13.43 -0.16 -3.19
C ASN A 149 13.32 -1.49 -3.94
N GLU A 150 14.42 -2.23 -3.92
CA GLU A 150 14.55 -3.56 -4.51
C GLU A 150 15.02 -4.57 -3.47
N CYS A 151 14.65 -5.82 -3.68
CA CYS A 151 15.21 -6.96 -2.98
C CYS A 151 15.70 -7.99 -4.01
N PRO A 152 16.98 -7.86 -4.48
CA PRO A 152 17.51 -8.68 -5.57
C PRO A 152 17.46 -10.18 -5.27
N VAL A 153 17.70 -10.59 -4.04
CA VAL A 153 17.67 -12.01 -3.65
C VAL A 153 16.29 -12.65 -3.76
N LEU A 154 15.24 -11.84 -3.75
CA LEU A 154 13.86 -12.27 -3.99
C LEU A 154 13.34 -11.79 -5.35
N GLU A 155 14.11 -11.04 -6.12
CA GLU A 155 13.70 -10.43 -7.39
C GLU A 155 12.34 -9.71 -7.27
N ILE A 156 12.19 -8.88 -6.26
CA ILE A 156 11.00 -8.08 -6.02
C ILE A 156 11.37 -6.60 -5.90
N PHE A 157 10.43 -5.73 -6.26
CA PHE A 157 10.62 -4.28 -6.20
C PHE A 157 9.33 -3.55 -5.86
N GLY A 158 9.44 -2.28 -5.47
CA GLY A 158 8.31 -1.42 -5.24
C GLY A 158 8.68 -0.07 -4.64
N THR A 159 7.71 0.81 -4.59
CA THR A 159 7.85 2.15 -4.02
C THR A 159 7.14 2.21 -2.67
N ILE A 160 7.84 2.70 -1.66
CA ILE A 160 7.32 2.91 -0.31
C ILE A 160 6.84 4.36 -0.22
N ASP A 161 5.55 4.56 0.03
CA ASP A 161 4.93 5.89 0.01
C ASP A 161 5.55 6.82 1.06
N ARG A 162 5.74 6.34 2.30
CA ARG A 162 6.36 7.14 3.37
C ARG A 162 7.11 6.27 4.37
N LYS A 163 8.33 6.69 4.69
CA LYS A 163 9.15 6.17 5.79
C LYS A 163 9.39 7.29 6.80
N ALA A 164 9.11 7.06 8.07
CA ALA A 164 9.26 8.08 9.12
C ALA A 164 9.84 7.45 10.39
N LEU A 165 10.27 8.29 11.33
CA LEU A 165 10.57 7.86 12.68
C LEU A 165 9.28 7.87 13.52
N TRP A 166 9.15 6.87 14.35
CA TRP A 166 8.12 6.80 15.38
C TRP A 166 8.75 7.19 16.72
N GLY A 167 8.33 8.33 17.26
CA GLY A 167 8.76 8.75 18.57
C GLY A 167 8.10 7.91 19.68
N ASN A 168 8.87 7.51 20.64
CA ASN A 168 8.55 7.02 21.98
C ASN A 168 9.88 6.72 22.69
N GLY A 169 10.90 7.60 22.51
CA GLY A 169 12.23 7.43 23.11
C GLY A 169 13.09 6.34 22.46
N LYS A 170 12.53 5.55 21.52
CA LYS A 170 13.26 4.61 20.67
C LYS A 170 13.05 5.00 19.23
N ASP A 171 14.11 5.21 18.47
CA ASP A 171 14.06 5.55 17.04
C ASP A 171 13.57 4.35 16.21
N VAL A 172 12.29 4.04 16.32
CA VAL A 172 11.66 2.97 15.58
C VAL A 172 11.20 3.52 14.23
N ILE A 173 11.46 2.82 13.15
CA ILE A 173 11.03 3.20 11.81
C ILE A 173 9.58 2.76 11.60
N ILE A 174 8.77 3.65 11.04
CA ILE A 174 7.43 3.30 10.58
C ILE A 174 7.30 3.47 9.07
N LEU A 175 6.74 2.46 8.41
CA LEU A 175 6.40 2.50 6.99
C LEU A 175 4.89 2.74 6.86
N TYR A 176 4.52 3.71 6.06
CA TYR A 176 3.14 4.02 5.75
C TYR A 176 2.84 3.78 4.27
N ASP A 177 1.61 3.37 4.01
CA ASP A 177 0.97 3.29 2.71
C ASP A 177 -0.23 4.24 2.72
N TYR A 178 -0.31 5.17 1.75
CA TYR A 178 -1.43 6.09 1.63
C TYR A 178 -2.61 5.43 0.92
N LYS A 179 -3.82 5.70 1.41
CA LYS A 179 -5.06 5.23 0.79
C LYS A 179 -6.05 6.38 0.70
N THR A 180 -6.37 6.75 -0.52
CA THR A 180 -7.32 7.81 -0.88
C THR A 180 -8.77 7.33 -0.93
N GLY A 181 -9.00 6.02 -0.82
CA GLY A 181 -10.34 5.43 -0.71
C GLY A 181 -10.92 5.51 0.70
N HIS A 182 -12.22 5.18 0.80
CA HIS A 182 -12.89 5.05 2.09
C HIS A 182 -12.26 3.94 2.94
N ILE A 183 -12.38 4.08 4.25
CA ILE A 183 -12.02 3.04 5.20
C ILE A 183 -12.91 1.83 4.92
N PRO A 184 -12.33 0.64 4.64
CA PRO A 184 -13.14 -0.55 4.44
C PRO A 184 -14.01 -0.87 5.66
N ALA A 185 -15.24 -1.32 5.44
CA ALA A 185 -16.21 -1.59 6.51
C ALA A 185 -15.74 -2.66 7.51
N ASP A 186 -14.87 -3.56 7.08
CA ASP A 186 -14.23 -4.60 7.90
C ASP A 186 -13.07 -4.06 8.77
N VAL A 187 -12.67 -2.81 8.56
CA VAL A 187 -11.71 -2.11 9.43
C VAL A 187 -12.48 -1.63 10.66
N LYS A 188 -12.62 -2.46 11.66
CA LYS A 188 -13.18 -2.03 12.94
C LYS A 188 -12.26 -0.96 13.54
N LYS A 189 -12.83 0.22 13.86
CA LYS A 189 -12.17 1.22 14.71
C LYS A 189 -11.88 0.54 16.05
N GLY A 190 -10.69 -0.03 16.20
CA GLY A 190 -10.27 -0.68 17.44
C GLY A 190 -10.29 0.31 18.60
N LYS A 191 -10.52 -0.17 19.82
CA LYS A 191 -10.26 0.65 21.02
C LYS A 191 -8.81 1.13 20.93
N LYS A 192 -8.57 2.43 21.08
CA LYS A 192 -7.22 2.98 21.21
C LYS A 192 -6.58 2.25 22.39
N SER A 193 -5.54 1.45 22.16
CA SER A 193 -4.65 1.01 23.22
C SER A 193 -3.85 2.21 23.71
N GLU A 194 -3.26 2.15 24.87
CA GLU A 194 -2.39 3.20 25.44
C GLU A 194 -1.31 3.66 24.44
N ASP A 195 -0.89 2.77 23.53
CA ASP A 195 0.11 3.02 22.48
C ASP A 195 -0.49 3.52 21.15
N ASN A 196 -1.76 3.87 21.06
CA ASN A 196 -2.47 4.22 19.81
C ASN A 196 -2.38 3.16 18.70
N PHE A 197 -2.11 1.88 19.03
CA PHE A 197 -2.07 0.80 18.07
C PHE A 197 -3.47 0.27 17.78
N SER A 198 -3.92 0.41 16.54
CA SER A 198 -5.08 -0.31 16.04
C SER A 198 -4.65 -1.67 15.48
N TRP A 199 -5.14 -2.76 16.04
CA TRP A 199 -4.86 -4.13 15.61
C TRP A 199 -5.61 -4.53 14.34
N THR A 200 -6.42 -3.65 13.77
CA THR A 200 -7.38 -3.96 12.70
C THR A 200 -6.97 -3.45 11.33
N ILE A 201 -5.73 -3.73 10.92
CA ILE A 201 -5.35 -3.62 9.52
C ILE A 201 -5.88 -4.86 8.79
N PRO A 202 -6.71 -4.72 7.73
CA PRO A 202 -7.23 -5.84 6.96
C PRO A 202 -6.11 -6.74 6.46
N THR A 203 -6.35 -8.04 6.38
CA THR A 203 -5.34 -9.03 5.98
C THR A 203 -4.68 -8.71 4.63
N LYS A 204 -5.48 -8.24 3.65
CA LYS A 204 -4.97 -7.81 2.34
C LYS A 204 -3.99 -6.64 2.47
N LYS A 205 -4.35 -5.63 3.27
CA LYS A 205 -3.50 -4.45 3.50
C LYS A 205 -2.27 -4.78 4.36
N SER A 206 -2.42 -5.70 5.29
CA SER A 206 -1.29 -6.25 6.03
C SER A 206 -0.25 -6.90 5.13
N PHE A 207 -0.69 -7.62 4.10
CA PHE A 207 0.19 -8.19 3.08
C PHE A 207 0.99 -7.09 2.36
N GLU A 208 0.33 -6.03 1.88
CA GLU A 208 0.97 -4.92 1.17
C GLU A 208 2.10 -4.29 2.01
N LEU A 209 1.82 -4.01 3.28
CA LEU A 209 2.78 -3.42 4.20
C LEU A 209 3.97 -4.34 4.52
N HIS A 210 3.76 -5.65 4.63
CA HIS A 210 4.85 -6.59 4.86
C HIS A 210 5.70 -6.78 3.61
N PHE A 211 5.11 -6.68 2.43
CA PHE A 211 5.86 -6.64 1.17
C PHE A 211 6.83 -5.45 1.14
N TYR A 212 6.35 -4.26 1.47
CA TYR A 212 7.19 -3.07 1.59
C TYR A 212 8.26 -3.18 2.69
N LEU A 213 7.91 -3.81 3.81
CA LEU A 213 8.87 -4.01 4.88
C LEU A 213 10.01 -4.96 4.48
N ILE A 214 9.75 -5.99 3.68
CA ILE A 214 10.80 -6.84 3.10
C ILE A 214 11.73 -6.01 2.23
N LEU A 215 11.19 -5.17 1.35
CA LEU A 215 11.98 -4.27 0.49
C LEU A 215 12.85 -3.32 1.33
N GLU A 216 12.27 -2.70 2.36
CA GLU A 216 13.01 -1.79 3.24
C GLU A 216 14.13 -2.50 4.01
N MET A 217 13.86 -3.70 4.53
CA MET A 217 14.88 -4.48 5.24
C MET A 217 16.03 -4.89 4.33
N CYS A 218 15.73 -5.32 3.09
CA CYS A 218 16.77 -5.60 2.08
C CYS A 218 17.58 -4.35 1.78
N ALA A 219 16.94 -3.19 1.54
CA ALA A 219 17.61 -1.93 1.28
C ALA A 219 18.45 -1.43 2.47
N ALA A 220 18.05 -1.76 3.69
CA ALA A 220 18.79 -1.46 4.91
C ALA A 220 19.96 -2.45 5.17
N GLY A 221 20.16 -3.42 4.30
CA GLY A 221 21.27 -4.39 4.38
C GLY A 221 21.01 -5.58 5.29
N TYR A 222 19.76 -5.85 5.66
CA TYR A 222 19.42 -7.11 6.31
C TYR A 222 19.32 -8.24 5.28
N THR A 223 19.75 -9.44 5.68
CA THR A 223 19.68 -10.64 4.83
C THR A 223 18.46 -11.48 5.19
N ILE A 224 17.96 -12.22 4.20
CA ILE A 224 16.85 -13.15 4.37
C ILE A 224 17.43 -14.57 4.52
N HIS A 225 16.78 -15.40 5.36
CA HIS A 225 17.19 -16.80 5.58
C HIS A 225 17.33 -17.54 4.23
N PRO A 226 18.44 -18.26 3.98
CA PRO A 226 18.68 -18.93 2.70
C PRO A 226 17.56 -19.86 2.26
N ASP A 227 16.97 -20.64 3.17
CA ASP A 227 15.85 -21.54 2.82
C ASP A 227 14.62 -20.78 2.33
N ILE A 228 14.39 -19.56 2.83
CA ILE A 228 13.29 -18.70 2.37
C ILE A 228 13.59 -18.13 0.99
N VAL A 229 14.84 -17.71 0.74
CA VAL A 229 15.27 -17.28 -0.58
C VAL A 229 15.12 -18.43 -1.57
N GLU A 230 15.60 -19.62 -1.21
CA GLU A 230 15.44 -20.81 -2.02
C GLU A 230 13.97 -21.13 -2.30
N PHE A 231 13.12 -21.13 -1.29
CA PHE A 231 11.68 -21.31 -1.42
C PHE A 231 11.03 -20.33 -2.40
N CYS A 232 11.46 -19.06 -2.38
CA CYS A 232 10.90 -18.03 -3.25
C CYS A 232 11.44 -18.04 -4.68
N THR A 233 12.64 -18.58 -4.93
CA THR A 233 13.37 -18.39 -6.20
C THR A 233 13.72 -19.67 -6.94
N LYS A 234 13.82 -20.81 -6.25
CA LYS A 234 14.22 -22.07 -6.91
C LYS A 234 13.06 -22.80 -7.56
N ASP A 235 13.39 -23.42 -8.69
CA ASP A 235 12.50 -24.19 -9.57
C ASP A 235 11.93 -25.47 -8.96
N LYS A 236 12.42 -25.92 -7.83
CA LYS A 236 12.08 -27.21 -7.23
C LYS A 236 10.69 -27.29 -6.61
N TRP A 237 10.05 -26.15 -6.36
CA TRP A 237 8.79 -26.10 -5.62
C TRP A 237 7.57 -25.99 -6.53
N PHE A 238 7.52 -26.86 -7.54
CA PHE A 238 6.37 -26.96 -8.46
C PHE A 238 5.09 -27.50 -7.80
N TYR A 239 5.09 -27.72 -6.53
CA TYR A 239 3.94 -28.28 -5.85
C TYR A 239 2.96 -27.17 -5.45
N LYS A 240 1.72 -27.37 -5.85
CA LYS A 240 0.57 -26.49 -5.58
C LYS A 240 0.44 -26.13 -4.09
N ASP A 241 0.99 -26.97 -3.22
CA ASP A 241 0.89 -26.90 -1.77
C ASP A 241 2.27 -26.91 -1.08
N ALA A 242 3.30 -26.33 -1.69
CA ALA A 242 4.60 -26.23 -1.07
C ALA A 242 4.52 -25.52 0.29
N GLU A 243 4.90 -26.24 1.35
CA GLU A 243 4.99 -25.66 2.67
C GLU A 243 6.20 -24.73 2.77
N ILE A 244 5.98 -23.54 3.33
CA ILE A 244 7.09 -22.63 3.62
C ILE A 244 8.04 -23.27 4.64
N PRO A 245 9.37 -23.16 4.45
CA PRO A 245 10.34 -23.68 5.40
C PRO A 245 10.11 -23.18 6.83
N LYS A 246 10.12 -24.11 7.78
CA LYS A 246 9.92 -23.80 9.21
C LYS A 246 11.21 -23.26 9.81
N VAL A 247 11.49 -21.97 9.55
CA VAL A 247 12.66 -21.30 10.13
C VAL A 247 12.27 -20.49 11.37
N LYS A 248 13.21 -20.39 12.34
CA LYS A 248 12.98 -19.62 13.57
C LYS A 248 12.93 -18.12 13.29
N ASN A 249 13.86 -17.61 12.49
CA ASN A 249 14.02 -16.21 12.13
C ASN A 249 14.11 -16.07 10.60
N TYR A 250 13.46 -15.05 10.05
CA TYR A 250 13.49 -14.75 8.61
C TYR A 250 14.60 -13.79 8.23
N PHE A 251 15.04 -12.94 9.15
CA PHE A 251 15.96 -11.84 8.87
C PHE A 251 17.16 -11.84 9.80
N PHE A 252 18.29 -11.41 9.25
CA PHE A 252 19.57 -11.33 9.97
C PHE A 252 20.26 -10.00 9.67
N ASN A 253 21.06 -9.50 10.60
CA ASN A 253 21.91 -8.34 10.36
C ASN A 253 23.18 -8.73 9.57
N LYS A 254 24.05 -7.77 9.33
CA LYS A 254 25.31 -7.97 8.58
C LYS A 254 26.26 -8.97 9.26
N ASP A 255 26.16 -9.12 10.56
CA ASP A 255 26.99 -10.03 11.36
C ASP A 255 26.36 -11.43 11.47
N GLY A 256 25.26 -11.68 10.78
CA GLY A 256 24.54 -12.96 10.82
C GLY A 256 23.65 -13.14 12.06
N ASN A 257 23.48 -12.12 12.89
CA ASN A 257 22.62 -12.22 14.07
C ASN A 257 21.14 -12.08 13.69
N PRO A 258 20.24 -12.90 14.28
CA PRO A 258 18.83 -12.85 13.97
C PRO A 258 18.17 -11.54 14.40
N ILE A 259 17.32 -11.00 13.55
CA ILE A 259 16.57 -9.77 13.77
C ILE A 259 15.09 -10.07 13.95
N LYS A 260 14.47 -9.38 14.89
CA LYS A 260 13.02 -9.36 15.06
C LYS A 260 12.48 -8.05 14.47
N PRO A 261 11.84 -8.05 13.30
CA PRO A 261 11.37 -6.81 12.65
C PRO A 261 10.48 -5.94 13.55
N LYS A 262 9.70 -6.56 14.45
CA LYS A 262 8.86 -5.83 15.41
C LYS A 262 9.62 -4.95 16.41
N ASP A 263 10.89 -5.17 16.62
CA ASP A 263 11.69 -4.37 17.55
C ASP A 263 12.22 -3.10 16.86
N LEU A 264 12.32 -3.10 15.53
CA LEU A 264 12.89 -2.04 14.71
C LEU A 264 11.85 -1.27 13.89
N TYR A 265 10.74 -1.93 13.56
CA TYR A 265 9.77 -1.40 12.59
C TYR A 265 8.33 -1.43 13.11
N ARG A 266 7.57 -0.46 12.61
CA ARG A 266 6.10 -0.44 12.63
C ARG A 266 5.60 -0.32 11.20
N ILE A 267 4.36 -0.68 10.99
CA ILE A 267 3.69 -0.53 9.71
C ILE A 267 2.33 0.12 9.92
N GLY A 268 1.92 0.97 9.02
CA GLY A 268 0.67 1.71 9.12
C GLY A 268 0.06 2.06 7.77
N ILE A 269 -1.20 2.46 7.79
CA ILE A 269 -1.92 2.97 6.63
C ILE A 269 -2.46 4.34 6.99
N ILE A 270 -2.39 5.27 6.05
CA ILE A 270 -2.99 6.59 6.19
C ILE A 270 -4.18 6.67 5.24
N PHE A 271 -5.40 6.57 5.79
CA PHE A 271 -6.65 6.74 5.04
C PHE A 271 -7.07 8.22 5.07
N THR A 272 -7.26 8.80 3.90
CA THR A 272 -7.66 10.20 3.72
C THR A 272 -9.01 10.40 3.03
N GLY A 273 -9.54 9.39 2.36
CA GLY A 273 -10.77 9.50 1.55
C GLY A 273 -12.09 9.31 2.32
N GLY A 274 -12.05 9.04 3.60
CA GLY A 274 -13.25 8.90 4.45
C GLY A 274 -13.75 10.24 5.01
N ASP A 275 -14.85 10.21 5.77
CA ASP A 275 -15.38 11.41 6.45
C ASP A 275 -14.39 11.96 7.47
N GLU A 276 -13.66 11.06 8.11
CA GLU A 276 -12.56 11.36 9.04
C GLU A 276 -11.29 10.62 8.61
N PRO A 277 -10.10 11.19 8.87
CA PRO A 277 -8.85 10.49 8.65
C PRO A 277 -8.70 9.32 9.63
N TYR A 278 -8.04 8.26 9.17
CA TYR A 278 -7.79 7.09 10.01
C TYR A 278 -6.40 6.52 9.78
N VAL A 279 -5.64 6.30 10.84
CA VAL A 279 -4.24 5.82 10.76
C VAL A 279 -4.03 4.58 11.62
N PRO A 280 -4.48 3.40 11.16
CA PRO A 280 -4.19 2.16 11.85
C PRO A 280 -2.71 1.80 11.73
N LYS A 281 -2.14 1.35 12.83
CA LYS A 281 -0.74 0.96 12.94
C LYS A 281 -0.64 -0.39 13.62
N LYS A 282 0.40 -1.18 13.29
CA LYS A 282 0.64 -2.46 13.95
C LYS A 282 2.10 -2.89 13.92
N TYR A 283 2.40 -3.89 14.73
CA TYR A 283 3.67 -4.61 14.68
C TYR A 283 3.74 -5.54 13.46
N PRO A 284 4.90 -5.67 12.82
CA PRO A 284 5.11 -6.73 11.85
C PRO A 284 4.89 -8.12 12.46
N SER A 285 4.29 -9.00 11.67
CA SER A 285 3.96 -10.36 12.14
C SER A 285 4.59 -11.45 11.27
N LYS A 286 5.03 -12.53 11.89
CA LYS A 286 5.58 -13.70 11.21
C LYS A 286 4.63 -14.26 10.16
N ARG A 287 3.35 -14.46 10.52
CA ARG A 287 2.30 -14.97 9.63
C ARG A 287 2.13 -14.13 8.35
N SER A 288 2.28 -12.81 8.46
CA SER A 288 2.13 -11.94 7.29
C SER A 288 3.36 -12.02 6.36
N PHE A 289 4.56 -12.15 6.90
CA PHE A 289 5.75 -12.44 6.09
C PHE A 289 5.61 -13.77 5.36
N GLU A 290 5.18 -14.82 6.05
CA GLU A 290 4.90 -16.13 5.44
C GLU A 290 3.91 -16.02 4.28
N SER A 291 2.87 -15.22 4.45
CA SER A 291 1.91 -14.96 3.38
C SER A 291 2.57 -14.30 2.17
N VAL A 292 3.48 -13.34 2.36
CA VAL A 292 4.19 -12.70 1.25
C VAL A 292 5.09 -13.71 0.53
N PHE A 293 5.90 -14.46 1.25
CA PHE A 293 6.80 -15.46 0.66
C PHE A 293 6.04 -16.54 -0.11
N LYS A 294 4.92 -17.05 0.45
CA LYS A 294 4.06 -18.02 -0.24
C LYS A 294 3.49 -17.47 -1.55
N TRP A 295 3.09 -16.20 -1.58
CA TRP A 295 2.56 -15.60 -2.81
C TRP A 295 3.65 -15.32 -3.84
N ILE A 296 4.85 -14.92 -3.44
CA ILE A 296 6.00 -14.79 -4.34
C ILE A 296 6.29 -16.14 -5.01
N ASN A 297 6.43 -17.20 -4.24
CA ASN A 297 6.63 -18.55 -4.76
C ASN A 297 5.51 -18.97 -5.72
N LYS A 298 4.25 -18.88 -5.27
CA LYS A 298 3.08 -19.31 -6.06
C LYS A 298 3.01 -18.63 -7.42
N ILE A 299 3.25 -17.34 -7.49
CA ILE A 299 3.17 -16.60 -8.76
C ILE A 299 4.31 -17.01 -9.68
N ARG A 300 5.51 -17.20 -9.18
CA ARG A 300 6.64 -17.65 -9.99
C ARG A 300 6.40 -19.02 -10.58
N VAL A 301 5.88 -19.96 -9.79
CA VAL A 301 5.51 -21.28 -10.28
C VAL A 301 4.51 -21.17 -11.43
N VAL A 302 3.49 -20.34 -11.29
CA VAL A 302 2.46 -20.16 -12.32
C VAL A 302 3.03 -19.47 -13.58
N ILE A 303 3.84 -18.42 -13.42
CA ILE A 303 4.48 -17.75 -14.56
C ILE A 303 5.38 -18.72 -15.31
N LYS A 304 6.22 -19.47 -14.60
CA LYS A 304 7.14 -20.42 -15.22
C LYS A 304 6.42 -21.53 -15.97
N ASN A 305 5.31 -22.02 -15.42
CA ASN A 305 4.50 -23.08 -16.06
C ASN A 305 3.55 -22.52 -17.14
N LYS A 306 3.59 -21.21 -17.43
CA LYS A 306 2.66 -20.53 -18.34
C LYS A 306 1.19 -20.80 -18.01
N GLY A 307 0.87 -20.77 -16.73
CA GLY A 307 -0.49 -21.00 -16.24
C GLY A 307 -0.62 -22.25 -15.33
N PRO A 308 -1.86 -22.71 -15.09
CA PRO A 308 -3.10 -22.16 -15.64
C PRO A 308 -3.46 -20.79 -15.02
N PHE A 309 -4.04 -19.91 -15.83
CA PHE A 309 -4.62 -18.65 -15.40
C PHE A 309 -6.15 -18.78 -15.40
N ASN A 310 -6.69 -19.16 -14.26
CA ASN A 310 -8.11 -19.47 -14.15
C ASN A 310 -8.96 -18.21 -14.35
N LYS A 311 -9.96 -18.35 -15.24
CA LYS A 311 -11.01 -17.36 -15.42
C LYS A 311 -12.08 -17.59 -14.37
N GLU A 312 -12.25 -16.64 -13.48
CA GLU A 312 -13.26 -16.67 -12.42
C GLU A 312 -14.14 -15.42 -12.52
N PRO A 313 -15.04 -15.35 -13.54
CA PRO A 313 -15.83 -14.16 -13.77
C PRO A 313 -16.89 -14.02 -12.67
N THR A 314 -16.91 -12.87 -12.04
CA THR A 314 -17.95 -12.45 -11.10
C THR A 314 -18.28 -10.99 -11.35
N TYR A 315 -19.51 -10.57 -11.11
CA TYR A 315 -19.92 -9.16 -11.24
C TYR A 315 -18.91 -8.21 -10.58
N TRP A 316 -18.55 -8.49 -9.32
CA TRP A 316 -17.65 -7.65 -8.53
C TRP A 316 -16.22 -7.56 -9.07
N LYS A 317 -15.71 -8.63 -9.69
CA LYS A 317 -14.39 -8.60 -10.33
C LYS A 317 -14.47 -7.92 -11.71
N CYS A 318 -15.46 -8.30 -12.50
CA CYS A 318 -15.55 -7.87 -13.90
C CYS A 318 -15.96 -6.41 -14.05
N ARG A 319 -16.72 -5.82 -13.13
CA ARG A 319 -17.06 -4.39 -13.15
C ARG A 319 -15.83 -3.48 -12.99
N GLU A 320 -14.75 -3.97 -12.39
CA GLU A 320 -13.50 -3.21 -12.25
C GLU A 320 -12.63 -3.25 -13.53
N CYS A 321 -12.99 -4.10 -14.49
CA CYS A 321 -12.36 -4.16 -15.80
C CYS A 321 -12.96 -3.11 -16.73
N ASN A 322 -12.15 -2.51 -17.60
CA ASN A 322 -12.66 -1.69 -18.69
C ASN A 322 -13.31 -2.56 -19.78
N ASP A 323 -13.96 -1.93 -20.74
CA ASP A 323 -14.72 -2.63 -21.79
C ASP A 323 -13.81 -3.54 -22.63
N VAL A 324 -12.62 -3.06 -23.01
CA VAL A 324 -11.65 -3.83 -23.81
C VAL A 324 -11.30 -5.15 -23.13
N VAL A 325 -11.03 -5.13 -21.83
CA VAL A 325 -10.71 -6.33 -21.06
C VAL A 325 -11.91 -7.24 -20.90
N ARG A 326 -13.10 -6.64 -20.69
CA ARG A 326 -14.33 -7.43 -20.60
C ARG A 326 -14.64 -8.12 -21.90
N ASP A 327 -14.44 -7.45 -23.03
CA ASP A 327 -14.68 -8.02 -24.36
C ASP A 327 -13.72 -9.15 -24.69
N GLU A 328 -12.46 -9.02 -24.32
CA GLU A 328 -11.47 -10.09 -24.47
C GLU A 328 -11.71 -11.26 -23.50
N CYS A 329 -12.20 -10.97 -22.29
CA CYS A 329 -12.37 -11.96 -21.23
C CYS A 329 -13.69 -12.71 -21.31
N LEU A 330 -14.79 -12.05 -21.70
CA LEU A 330 -16.17 -12.56 -21.57
C LEU A 330 -16.83 -12.63 -22.94
N ASN A 331 -17.43 -13.79 -23.27
CA ASN A 331 -18.34 -13.86 -24.38
C ASN A 331 -19.69 -13.18 -24.07
N GLU A 332 -20.50 -12.95 -25.09
CA GLU A 332 -21.79 -12.24 -24.94
C GLU A 332 -22.76 -12.91 -23.96
N GLN A 333 -22.74 -14.23 -23.89
CA GLN A 333 -23.58 -14.99 -22.96
C GLN A 333 -23.13 -14.81 -21.51
N GLU A 334 -21.81 -14.82 -21.26
CA GLU A 334 -21.23 -14.56 -19.94
C GLU A 334 -21.47 -13.13 -19.49
N LYS A 335 -21.36 -12.15 -20.40
CA LYS A 335 -21.69 -10.74 -20.12
C LYS A 335 -23.15 -10.59 -19.68
N LYS A 336 -24.08 -11.20 -20.44
CA LYS A 336 -25.50 -11.21 -20.08
C LYS A 336 -25.73 -11.82 -18.70
N MET A 337 -25.12 -12.95 -18.41
CA MET A 337 -25.29 -13.64 -17.14
C MET A 337 -24.73 -12.86 -15.94
N ILE A 338 -23.60 -12.18 -16.13
CA ILE A 338 -22.89 -11.45 -15.08
C ILE A 338 -23.49 -10.06 -14.82
N PHE A 339 -23.85 -9.34 -15.88
CA PHE A 339 -24.27 -7.94 -15.77
C PHE A 339 -25.79 -7.74 -15.84
N TRP A 340 -26.53 -8.63 -16.49
CA TRP A 340 -27.99 -8.48 -16.69
C TRP A 340 -28.82 -9.51 -15.93
N GLY A 341 -28.23 -10.66 -15.59
CA GLY A 341 -28.88 -11.66 -14.74
C GLY A 341 -29.02 -11.25 -13.27
N SER A 342 -28.29 -10.20 -12.86
CA SER A 342 -28.41 -9.63 -11.52
C SER A 342 -29.60 -8.67 -11.33
N ASP A 343 -30.24 -8.23 -12.44
CA ASP A 343 -31.40 -7.34 -12.36
C ASP A 343 -32.73 -8.07 -12.08
N ASN A 344 -32.73 -9.41 -12.15
CA ASN A 344 -33.91 -10.25 -11.88
C ASN A 344 -33.92 -10.94 -10.51
N GLY A 345 -33.01 -10.61 -9.63
CA GLY A 345 -32.91 -11.18 -8.29
C GLY A 345 -33.13 -10.16 -7.18
N GLU A 346 -34.37 -9.93 -6.84
CA GLU A 346 -34.94 -9.53 -5.56
C GLU A 346 -34.00 -8.83 -4.54
N ASN A 347 -34.33 -7.56 -4.30
CA ASN A 347 -34.18 -6.93 -2.99
C ASN A 347 -34.79 -7.85 -1.92
N THR A 348 -33.99 -8.70 -1.28
CA THR A 348 -34.34 -9.30 -0.03
C THR A 348 -33.29 -8.98 1.01
N SER A 349 -33.71 -8.05 1.89
CA SER A 349 -33.31 -7.70 3.26
C SER A 349 -31.80 -7.71 3.61
#